data_6560bb9123ec8ad4b94ab4ae081dd2ae
#
_entry.id   6560bb9123ec8ad4b94ab4ae081dd2ae
#
_cell.length_a   1.000
_cell.length_b   1.000
_cell.length_c   1.000
_cell.angle_alpha   90.00
_cell.angle_beta   90.00
_cell.angle_gamma   90.00
#
_symmetry.space_group_name_H-M   'P 1'
#
loop_
_entity.id
_entity.type
_entity.pdbx_description
1 polymer ?
#
loop_
_entity_poly.entity_id
_entity_poly.type
_entity_poly.pdbx_seq_one_letter_code
_entity_poly.pdbx_strand_id
1 'polypeptide(L)'
;MAHKGEMITLKSGDGADILCYSVKAEGTRPGGSKAGLVLIMEIFGVTDHIKDLCDDYAARGFDVISPQLYDRQSKDFKATYSQEDIQTSLDLRAKNSYENTVLDTQMCIDKLREQGNEKVFITGYCYGGSVSWVAACRATGLDAASCYYGGAIKDFIDEMPKCPTICHFGEKDHSIPMEVVREVEAKHPEVKVYVYDADHGFNSDRRNNYDKAAADLALERTLALFDGS
;
A
#
# COMPACT_ATOMS: atom_id res chain seq x y z
N MET A 1 14.18 -13.61 -10.44
CA MET A 1 13.32 -14.16 -11.53
C MET A 1 12.79 -12.96 -12.32
N ALA A 2 12.34 -13.13 -13.57
CA ALA A 2 11.68 -12.02 -14.29
C ALA A 2 10.31 -11.76 -13.64
N HIS A 3 9.94 -10.49 -13.49
CA HIS A 3 8.63 -10.11 -13.00
C HIS A 3 7.53 -10.53 -14.01
N LYS A 4 6.35 -10.85 -13.50
CA LYS A 4 5.24 -11.42 -14.27
C LYS A 4 4.34 -10.37 -14.90
N GLY A 5 4.32 -9.17 -14.31
CA GLY A 5 3.52 -8.05 -14.79
C GLY A 5 4.23 -7.16 -15.80
N GLU A 6 3.55 -6.14 -16.23
CA GLU A 6 4.02 -5.13 -17.19
C GLU A 6 3.82 -3.71 -16.67
N MET A 7 4.60 -2.77 -17.20
CA MET A 7 4.40 -1.34 -16.95
C MET A 7 3.34 -0.81 -17.92
N ILE A 8 2.26 -0.26 -17.38
CA ILE A 8 1.20 0.41 -18.14
C ILE A 8 1.13 1.88 -17.76
N THR A 9 0.61 2.73 -18.64
CA THR A 9 0.33 4.13 -18.31
C THR A 9 -1.16 4.32 -18.13
N LEU A 10 -1.56 4.89 -16.99
CA LEU A 10 -2.93 5.28 -16.71
C LEU A 10 -3.03 6.80 -16.57
N LYS A 11 -4.19 7.34 -16.87
CA LYS A 11 -4.44 8.78 -16.76
C LYS A 11 -5.14 9.09 -15.44
N SER A 12 -4.47 9.86 -14.59
CA SER A 12 -5.00 10.30 -13.29
C SER A 12 -6.10 11.36 -13.44
N GLY A 13 -6.88 11.58 -12.39
CA GLY A 13 -8.02 12.50 -12.41
C GLY A 13 -7.67 13.97 -12.73
N ASP A 14 -6.43 14.39 -12.54
CA ASP A 14 -5.89 15.69 -12.93
C ASP A 14 -5.33 15.72 -14.36
N GLY A 15 -5.39 14.58 -15.08
CA GLY A 15 -4.88 14.43 -16.44
C GLY A 15 -3.41 14.00 -16.53
N ALA A 16 -2.71 13.81 -15.41
CA ALA A 16 -1.34 13.32 -15.41
C ALA A 16 -1.25 11.87 -15.89
N ASP A 17 -0.19 11.56 -16.65
CA ASP A 17 0.12 10.20 -17.07
C ASP A 17 1.01 9.53 -16.01
N ILE A 18 0.46 8.52 -15.36
CA ILE A 18 1.12 7.78 -14.26
C ILE A 18 1.49 6.39 -14.74
N LEU A 19 2.76 6.02 -14.62
CA LEU A 19 3.22 4.65 -14.81
C LEU A 19 2.73 3.78 -13.66
N CYS A 20 2.25 2.60 -14.00
CA CYS A 20 1.80 1.61 -13.03
C CYS A 20 2.37 0.25 -13.39
N TYR A 21 2.85 -0.50 -12.40
CA TYR A 21 3.07 -1.92 -12.58
C TYR A 21 1.74 -2.65 -12.47
N SER A 22 1.41 -3.47 -13.45
CA SER A 22 0.16 -4.23 -13.49
C SER A 22 0.44 -5.70 -13.71
N VAL A 23 -0.15 -6.55 -12.88
CA VAL A 23 -0.06 -8.01 -13.02
C VAL A 23 -1.45 -8.64 -12.83
N LYS A 24 -1.76 -9.65 -13.64
CA LYS A 24 -3.03 -10.38 -13.61
C LYS A 24 -2.98 -11.52 -12.61
N ALA A 25 -4.12 -11.79 -12.01
CA ALA A 25 -4.31 -12.94 -11.13
C ALA A 25 -3.90 -14.25 -11.80
N GLU A 26 -3.12 -15.06 -11.07
CA GLU A 26 -2.75 -16.43 -11.43
C GLU A 26 -3.62 -17.41 -10.64
N GLY A 27 -4.82 -17.67 -11.07
CA GLY A 27 -5.72 -18.59 -10.36
C GLY A 27 -6.92 -17.89 -9.72
N THR A 28 -7.59 -18.60 -8.83
CA THR A 28 -8.80 -18.13 -8.14
C THR A 28 -8.58 -18.01 -6.64
N ARG A 29 -9.11 -16.95 -6.04
CA ARG A 29 -9.12 -16.79 -4.58
C ARG A 29 -10.05 -17.82 -3.90
N PRO A 30 -9.77 -18.14 -2.63
CA PRO A 30 -10.78 -18.73 -1.77
C PRO A 30 -12.02 -17.83 -1.76
N GLY A 31 -13.22 -18.40 -2.00
CA GLY A 31 -14.46 -17.60 -2.08
C GLY A 31 -14.92 -17.20 -3.49
N GLY A 32 -14.08 -17.39 -4.51
CA GLY A 32 -14.48 -17.38 -5.93
C GLY A 32 -14.74 -16.02 -6.59
N SER A 33 -14.82 -14.91 -5.86
CA SER A 33 -15.03 -13.58 -6.45
C SER A 33 -13.74 -13.04 -7.06
N LYS A 34 -13.85 -12.43 -8.23
CA LYS A 34 -12.72 -11.74 -8.86
C LYS A 34 -12.36 -10.49 -8.07
N ALA A 35 -11.10 -10.36 -7.70
CA ALA A 35 -10.63 -9.28 -6.85
C ALA A 35 -9.40 -8.54 -7.39
N GLY A 36 -9.44 -7.22 -7.27
CA GLY A 36 -8.35 -6.33 -7.54
C GLY A 36 -7.67 -5.85 -6.25
N LEU A 37 -6.40 -5.54 -6.35
CA LEU A 37 -5.59 -4.96 -5.29
C LEU A 37 -4.81 -3.75 -5.80
N VAL A 38 -4.98 -2.61 -5.17
CA VAL A 38 -4.05 -1.48 -5.32
C VAL A 38 -2.94 -1.67 -4.30
N LEU A 39 -1.70 -1.85 -4.76
CA LEU A 39 -0.54 -2.01 -3.89
C LEU A 39 0.32 -0.74 -3.95
N ILE A 40 0.44 -0.05 -2.82
CA ILE A 40 1.13 1.23 -2.74
C ILE A 40 2.59 1.04 -2.28
N MET A 41 3.47 1.66 -3.05
CA MET A 41 4.92 1.64 -2.87
C MET A 41 5.38 2.27 -1.55
N GLU A 42 6.59 1.91 -1.11
CA GLU A 42 7.36 2.66 -0.11
C GLU A 42 7.79 4.03 -0.69
N ILE A 43 8.62 4.80 0.02
CA ILE A 43 9.19 6.05 -0.51
C ILE A 43 10.12 5.86 -1.72
N PHE A 44 10.51 4.64 -2.05
CA PHE A 44 11.56 4.32 -3.04
C PHE A 44 11.03 4.12 -4.47
N GLY A 45 9.75 4.34 -4.73
CA GLY A 45 9.11 4.07 -6.01
C GLY A 45 8.66 2.61 -6.17
N VAL A 46 8.19 2.25 -7.36
CA VAL A 46 7.82 0.86 -7.69
C VAL A 46 9.09 0.07 -8.02
N THR A 47 9.82 -0.26 -6.95
CA THR A 47 11.07 -1.05 -7.00
C THR A 47 10.80 -2.51 -7.33
N ASP A 48 11.86 -3.30 -7.51
CA ASP A 48 11.74 -4.74 -7.71
C ASP A 48 11.08 -5.43 -6.50
N HIS A 49 11.34 -4.95 -5.25
CA HIS A 49 10.62 -5.44 -4.07
C HIS A 49 9.10 -5.25 -4.17
N ILE A 50 8.66 -4.07 -4.61
CA ILE A 50 7.21 -3.78 -4.79
C ILE A 50 6.61 -4.64 -5.89
N LYS A 51 7.35 -4.88 -6.99
CA LYS A 51 6.90 -5.78 -8.06
C LYS A 51 6.83 -7.23 -7.60
N ASP A 52 7.80 -7.71 -6.81
CA ASP A 52 7.77 -9.05 -6.21
C ASP A 52 6.51 -9.21 -5.33
N LEU A 53 6.18 -8.21 -4.51
CA LEU A 53 4.95 -8.23 -3.72
C LEU A 53 3.68 -8.25 -4.60
N CYS A 54 3.66 -7.49 -5.69
CA CYS A 54 2.55 -7.53 -6.66
C CYS A 54 2.40 -8.93 -7.26
N ASP A 55 3.50 -9.55 -7.67
CA ASP A 55 3.51 -10.90 -8.24
C ASP A 55 3.06 -11.97 -7.22
N ASP A 56 3.43 -11.80 -5.94
CA ASP A 56 3.00 -12.67 -4.84
C ASP A 56 1.49 -12.57 -4.57
N TYR A 57 0.92 -11.38 -4.62
CA TYR A 57 -0.54 -11.20 -4.52
C TYR A 57 -1.24 -11.73 -5.78
N ALA A 58 -0.65 -11.57 -6.97
CA ALA A 58 -1.20 -12.14 -8.20
C ALA A 58 -1.24 -13.67 -8.14
N ALA A 59 -0.21 -14.32 -7.60
CA ALA A 59 -0.20 -15.75 -7.35
C ALA A 59 -1.30 -16.21 -6.36
N ARG A 60 -1.82 -15.30 -5.53
CA ARG A 60 -2.94 -15.53 -4.60
C ARG A 60 -4.31 -15.18 -5.20
N GLY A 61 -4.36 -14.85 -6.49
CA GLY A 61 -5.61 -14.62 -7.21
C GLY A 61 -6.12 -13.17 -7.21
N PHE A 62 -5.24 -12.19 -7.03
CA PHE A 62 -5.59 -10.77 -7.19
C PHE A 62 -5.09 -10.20 -8.53
N ASP A 63 -5.91 -9.45 -9.25
CA ASP A 63 -5.41 -8.50 -10.24
C ASP A 63 -4.75 -7.33 -9.49
N VAL A 64 -3.46 -7.05 -9.71
CA VAL A 64 -2.74 -6.04 -8.93
C VAL A 64 -2.31 -4.86 -9.80
N ILE A 65 -2.47 -3.64 -9.29
CA ILE A 65 -1.92 -2.42 -9.88
C ILE A 65 -1.17 -1.63 -8.80
N SER A 66 0.08 -1.24 -9.11
CA SER A 66 0.92 -0.42 -8.25
C SER A 66 1.36 0.87 -8.97
N PRO A 67 0.87 2.06 -8.57
CA PRO A 67 1.18 3.33 -9.24
C PRO A 67 2.53 3.89 -8.81
N GLN A 68 3.25 4.53 -9.76
CA GLN A 68 4.43 5.37 -9.50
C GLN A 68 3.98 6.75 -9.00
N LEU A 69 3.81 6.90 -7.71
CA LEU A 69 3.22 8.10 -7.10
C LEU A 69 4.03 9.39 -7.34
N TYR A 70 5.29 9.28 -7.73
CA TYR A 70 6.16 10.46 -7.97
C TYR A 70 6.26 10.87 -9.43
N ASP A 71 5.49 10.26 -10.33
CA ASP A 71 5.62 10.50 -11.77
C ASP A 71 5.39 11.95 -12.22
N ARG A 72 4.69 12.75 -11.39
CA ARG A 72 4.55 14.20 -11.62
C ARG A 72 5.84 14.96 -11.34
N GLN A 73 6.70 14.45 -10.46
CA GLN A 73 7.96 15.09 -10.06
C GLN A 73 9.17 14.44 -10.73
N SER A 74 9.17 13.12 -10.83
CA SER A 74 10.27 12.33 -11.39
C SER A 74 9.73 11.04 -12.01
N LYS A 75 9.69 11.01 -13.35
CA LYS A 75 9.14 9.89 -14.11
C LYS A 75 9.89 8.59 -13.84
N ASP A 76 9.15 7.51 -13.57
CA ASP A 76 9.67 6.15 -13.29
C ASP A 76 10.77 6.11 -12.21
N PHE A 77 10.65 6.97 -11.17
CA PHE A 77 11.62 7.03 -10.09
C PHE A 77 11.73 5.70 -9.35
N LYS A 78 12.96 5.24 -9.18
CA LYS A 78 13.32 4.07 -8.38
C LYS A 78 14.59 4.36 -7.61
N ALA A 79 14.61 4.00 -6.36
CA ALA A 79 15.72 4.22 -5.46
C ALA A 79 16.15 2.92 -4.77
N THR A 80 17.37 2.93 -4.26
CA THR A 80 17.88 1.90 -3.35
C THR A 80 17.67 2.33 -1.89
N TYR A 81 18.22 1.56 -0.96
CA TYR A 81 18.21 1.91 0.47
C TYR A 81 19.48 2.66 0.91
N SER A 82 20.25 3.25 -0.03
CA SER A 82 21.39 4.12 0.30
C SER A 82 20.93 5.41 0.97
N GLN A 83 21.81 6.06 1.74
CA GLN A 83 21.45 7.32 2.40
C GLN A 83 21.12 8.43 1.41
N GLU A 84 21.82 8.51 0.28
CA GLU A 84 21.56 9.47 -0.80
C GLU A 84 20.17 9.25 -1.42
N ASP A 85 19.82 7.99 -1.71
CA ASP A 85 18.53 7.62 -2.27
C ASP A 85 17.39 7.85 -1.28
N ILE A 86 17.62 7.60 0.01
CA ILE A 86 16.65 7.91 1.07
C ILE A 86 16.34 9.40 1.08
N GLN A 87 17.36 10.28 1.04
CA GLN A 87 17.14 11.73 1.04
C GLN A 87 16.38 12.17 -0.21
N THR A 88 16.78 11.71 -1.40
CA THR A 88 16.07 11.98 -2.65
C THR A 88 14.61 11.53 -2.60
N SER A 89 14.35 10.36 -2.04
CA SER A 89 12.99 9.81 -1.88
C SER A 89 12.15 10.65 -0.92
N LEU A 90 12.73 11.13 0.18
CA LEU A 90 12.06 12.02 1.12
C LEU A 90 11.73 13.38 0.49
N ASP A 91 12.62 13.92 -0.34
CA ASP A 91 12.40 15.17 -1.06
C ASP A 91 11.26 15.05 -2.09
N LEU A 92 11.17 13.91 -2.78
CA LEU A 92 10.05 13.62 -3.70
C LEU A 92 8.74 13.43 -2.94
N ARG A 93 8.77 12.67 -1.84
CA ARG A 93 7.60 12.53 -0.95
C ARG A 93 7.07 13.87 -0.46
N ALA A 94 7.97 14.77 -0.04
CA ALA A 94 7.61 16.10 0.44
C ALA A 94 6.96 17.00 -0.63
N LYS A 95 7.27 16.76 -1.91
CA LYS A 95 6.70 17.47 -3.06
C LYS A 95 5.40 16.86 -3.57
N ASN A 96 5.08 15.62 -3.17
CA ASN A 96 3.88 14.93 -3.62
C ASN A 96 2.77 15.07 -2.57
N SER A 97 1.67 15.71 -2.94
CA SER A 97 0.54 15.89 -2.02
C SER A 97 -0.27 14.60 -1.86
N TYR A 98 -0.95 14.46 -0.72
CA TYR A 98 -1.86 13.34 -0.51
C TYR A 98 -3.10 13.42 -1.41
N GLU A 99 -3.49 14.60 -1.87
CA GLU A 99 -4.54 14.78 -2.89
C GLU A 99 -4.15 14.07 -4.19
N ASN A 100 -2.91 14.25 -4.65
CA ASN A 100 -2.39 13.53 -5.82
C ASN A 100 -2.40 12.02 -5.60
N THR A 101 -1.99 11.53 -4.41
CA THR A 101 -2.00 10.09 -4.13
C THR A 101 -3.41 9.51 -4.15
N VAL A 102 -4.41 10.26 -3.70
CA VAL A 102 -5.82 9.85 -3.76
C VAL A 102 -6.31 9.77 -5.21
N LEU A 103 -5.97 10.75 -6.06
CA LEU A 103 -6.32 10.72 -7.48
C LEU A 103 -5.70 9.49 -8.18
N ASP A 104 -4.44 9.21 -7.92
CA ASP A 104 -3.74 8.07 -8.52
C ASP A 104 -4.27 6.72 -8.00
N THR A 105 -4.61 6.66 -6.73
CA THR A 105 -5.24 5.48 -6.12
C THR A 105 -6.64 5.26 -6.71
N GLN A 106 -7.46 6.32 -6.82
CA GLN A 106 -8.80 6.23 -7.42
C GLN A 106 -8.74 5.73 -8.86
N MET A 107 -7.81 6.26 -9.66
CA MET A 107 -7.55 5.80 -11.02
C MET A 107 -7.26 4.28 -11.07
N CYS A 108 -6.45 3.77 -10.14
CA CYS A 108 -6.16 2.33 -10.06
C CYS A 108 -7.40 1.52 -9.64
N ILE A 109 -8.20 2.01 -8.68
CA ILE A 109 -9.47 1.39 -8.27
C ILE A 109 -10.43 1.29 -9.47
N ASP A 110 -10.63 2.40 -10.16
CA ASP A 110 -11.52 2.48 -11.32
C ASP A 110 -11.06 1.51 -12.41
N LYS A 111 -9.76 1.45 -12.69
CA LYS A 111 -9.19 0.51 -13.65
C LYS A 111 -9.42 -0.95 -13.27
N LEU A 112 -9.25 -1.31 -12.01
CA LEU A 112 -9.53 -2.66 -11.52
C LEU A 112 -11.03 -3.00 -11.64
N ARG A 113 -11.91 -2.05 -11.34
CA ARG A 113 -13.36 -2.21 -11.52
C ARG A 113 -13.75 -2.39 -13.00
N GLU A 114 -13.18 -1.58 -13.91
CA GLU A 114 -13.34 -1.73 -15.35
C GLU A 114 -12.91 -3.12 -15.86
N GLN A 115 -11.90 -3.73 -15.25
CA GLN A 115 -11.44 -5.08 -15.56
C GLN A 115 -12.38 -6.18 -15.03
N GLY A 116 -13.49 -5.80 -14.40
CA GLY A 116 -14.51 -6.71 -13.88
C GLY A 116 -14.20 -7.31 -12.51
N ASN A 117 -13.32 -6.66 -11.72
CA ASN A 117 -13.10 -7.06 -10.34
C ASN A 117 -14.31 -6.66 -9.48
N GLU A 118 -14.94 -7.66 -8.85
CA GLU A 118 -16.11 -7.48 -7.98
C GLU A 118 -15.75 -6.86 -6.64
N LYS A 119 -14.52 -7.13 -6.17
CA LYS A 119 -13.93 -6.57 -4.97
C LYS A 119 -12.65 -5.83 -5.31
N VAL A 120 -12.39 -4.70 -4.66
CA VAL A 120 -11.12 -3.96 -4.81
C VAL A 120 -10.60 -3.58 -3.44
N PHE A 121 -9.39 -3.98 -3.17
CA PHE A 121 -8.69 -3.76 -1.92
C PHE A 121 -7.48 -2.83 -2.10
N ILE A 122 -6.97 -2.32 -0.98
CA ILE A 122 -5.72 -1.56 -0.97
C ILE A 122 -4.81 -2.05 0.14
N THR A 123 -3.53 -2.13 -0.15
CA THR A 123 -2.46 -2.28 0.84
C THR A 123 -1.26 -1.42 0.46
N GLY A 124 -0.45 -1.05 1.44
CA GLY A 124 0.76 -0.28 1.18
C GLY A 124 1.69 -0.27 2.38
N TYR A 125 2.95 0.03 2.09
CA TYR A 125 4.06 -0.14 3.03
C TYR A 125 4.75 1.20 3.30
N CYS A 126 5.08 1.53 4.55
CA CYS A 126 5.73 2.78 4.92
C CYS A 126 4.90 4.01 4.48
N TYR A 127 5.40 4.81 3.56
CA TYR A 127 4.62 5.87 2.90
C TYR A 127 3.31 5.34 2.33
N GLY A 128 3.38 4.17 1.68
CA GLY A 128 2.20 3.50 1.14
C GLY A 128 1.18 3.09 2.20
N GLY A 129 1.60 2.77 3.41
CA GLY A 129 0.69 2.52 4.53
C GLY A 129 -0.12 3.77 4.90
N SER A 130 0.53 4.94 4.90
CA SER A 130 -0.15 6.22 5.10
C SER A 130 -1.09 6.57 3.93
N VAL A 131 -0.65 6.32 2.69
CA VAL A 131 -1.49 6.55 1.49
C VAL A 131 -2.71 5.62 1.50
N SER A 132 -2.54 4.35 1.91
CA SER A 132 -3.66 3.40 2.03
C SER A 132 -4.71 3.87 3.04
N TRP A 133 -4.28 4.44 4.17
CA TRP A 133 -5.19 5.06 5.15
C TRP A 133 -5.96 6.23 4.53
N VAL A 134 -5.24 7.19 3.93
CA VAL A 134 -5.88 8.38 3.32
C VAL A 134 -6.83 7.97 2.18
N ALA A 135 -6.45 6.97 1.39
CA ALA A 135 -7.32 6.42 0.34
C ALA A 135 -8.57 5.76 0.94
N ALA A 136 -8.44 4.98 2.02
CA ALA A 136 -9.59 4.40 2.72
C ALA A 136 -10.56 5.47 3.24
N CYS A 137 -10.04 6.65 3.65
CA CYS A 137 -10.85 7.77 4.10
C CYS A 137 -11.49 8.57 2.96
N ARG A 138 -10.81 8.73 1.83
CA ARG A 138 -11.20 9.71 0.79
C ARG A 138 -11.68 9.08 -0.51
N ALA A 139 -11.05 7.98 -0.96
CA ALA A 139 -11.42 7.32 -2.20
C ALA A 139 -12.79 6.62 -2.12
N THR A 140 -13.28 6.16 -3.26
CA THR A 140 -14.52 5.40 -3.38
C THR A 140 -14.27 4.05 -4.04
N GLY A 141 -15.09 3.06 -3.70
CA GLY A 141 -15.03 1.75 -4.35
C GLY A 141 -13.99 0.79 -3.76
N LEU A 142 -13.42 1.09 -2.58
CA LEU A 142 -12.62 0.15 -1.79
C LEU A 142 -13.52 -0.72 -0.91
N ASP A 143 -13.27 -2.02 -0.89
CA ASP A 143 -13.94 -3.00 -0.04
C ASP A 143 -13.20 -3.21 1.30
N ALA A 144 -11.87 -3.10 1.33
CA ALA A 144 -11.08 -3.08 2.56
C ALA A 144 -9.68 -2.49 2.35
N ALA A 145 -9.02 -2.09 3.45
CA ALA A 145 -7.67 -1.51 3.45
C ALA A 145 -6.77 -2.15 4.52
N SER A 146 -5.51 -2.37 4.16
CA SER A 146 -4.46 -2.84 5.07
C SER A 146 -3.26 -1.90 5.02
N CYS A 147 -2.93 -1.25 6.14
CA CYS A 147 -1.95 -0.18 6.25
C CYS A 147 -0.74 -0.66 7.04
N TYR A 148 0.43 -0.81 6.38
CA TYR A 148 1.65 -1.25 7.03
C TYR A 148 2.52 -0.05 7.43
N TYR A 149 2.80 0.06 8.72
CA TYR A 149 3.70 1.07 9.34
C TYR A 149 3.61 2.45 8.69
N GLY A 150 2.38 2.98 8.56
CA GLY A 150 2.09 4.28 7.97
C GLY A 150 2.32 5.42 8.97
N GLY A 151 3.48 6.07 8.90
CA GLY A 151 3.87 7.09 9.89
C GLY A 151 3.06 8.38 9.84
N ALA A 152 2.46 8.71 8.69
CA ALA A 152 1.63 9.91 8.57
C ALA A 152 0.13 9.66 8.90
N ILE A 153 -0.27 8.48 9.33
CA ILE A 153 -1.66 8.22 9.76
C ILE A 153 -2.07 9.20 10.86
N LYS A 154 -1.15 9.56 11.77
CA LYS A 154 -1.37 10.54 12.83
C LYS A 154 -1.79 11.94 12.30
N ASP A 155 -1.32 12.32 11.12
CA ASP A 155 -1.61 13.63 10.52
C ASP A 155 -3.03 13.67 9.90
N PHE A 156 -3.64 12.49 9.72
CA PHE A 156 -4.99 12.27 9.18
C PHE A 156 -5.89 11.52 10.16
N ILE A 157 -5.54 11.54 11.43
CA ILE A 157 -6.22 10.77 12.48
C ILE A 157 -7.67 11.22 12.71
N ASP A 158 -8.04 12.41 12.28
CA ASP A 158 -9.42 12.91 12.36
C ASP A 158 -10.31 12.42 11.20
N GLU A 159 -9.73 11.77 10.20
CA GLU A 159 -10.46 11.22 9.06
C GLU A 159 -10.81 9.75 9.30
N MET A 160 -12.06 9.38 9.01
CA MET A 160 -12.56 8.02 9.23
C MET A 160 -12.49 7.20 7.94
N PRO A 161 -11.89 6.00 7.96
CA PRO A 161 -11.96 5.06 6.85
C PRO A 161 -13.40 4.69 6.49
N LYS A 162 -13.71 4.63 5.19
CA LYS A 162 -15.04 4.28 4.65
C LYS A 162 -15.24 2.79 4.42
N CYS A 163 -14.21 1.99 4.65
CA CYS A 163 -14.23 0.54 4.49
C CYS A 163 -13.55 -0.14 5.68
N PRO A 164 -13.77 -1.44 5.92
CA PRO A 164 -13.02 -2.21 6.91
C PRO A 164 -11.52 -2.00 6.73
N THR A 165 -10.84 -1.57 7.80
CA THR A 165 -9.43 -1.18 7.76
C THR A 165 -8.66 -1.83 8.91
N ILE A 166 -7.45 -2.30 8.63
CA ILE A 166 -6.51 -2.76 9.64
C ILE A 166 -5.17 -2.03 9.51
N CYS A 167 -4.47 -1.88 10.62
CA CYS A 167 -3.15 -1.29 10.68
C CYS A 167 -2.15 -2.26 11.29
N HIS A 168 -0.92 -2.28 10.76
CA HIS A 168 0.19 -3.09 11.24
C HIS A 168 1.35 -2.17 11.63
N PHE A 169 1.78 -2.23 12.90
CA PHE A 169 2.88 -1.43 13.42
C PHE A 169 3.94 -2.29 14.10
N GLY A 170 5.17 -1.84 14.08
CA GLY A 170 6.26 -2.43 14.84
C GLY A 170 6.42 -1.75 16.20
N GLU A 171 6.56 -2.51 17.29
CA GLU A 171 6.80 -1.97 18.63
C GLU A 171 8.18 -1.28 18.75
N LYS A 172 9.14 -1.72 17.93
CA LYS A 172 10.52 -1.19 17.88
C LYS A 172 10.70 -0.07 16.85
N ASP A 173 9.62 0.34 16.18
CA ASP A 173 9.66 1.40 15.15
C ASP A 173 9.92 2.77 15.81
N HIS A 174 11.16 3.25 15.70
CA HIS A 174 11.55 4.56 16.23
C HIS A 174 10.91 5.74 15.46
N SER A 175 10.40 5.50 14.24
CA SER A 175 9.75 6.53 13.44
C SER A 175 8.26 6.70 13.80
N ILE A 176 7.66 5.67 14.43
CA ILE A 176 6.24 5.66 14.81
C ILE A 176 6.16 5.23 16.30
N PRO A 177 6.29 6.18 17.23
CA PRO A 177 6.22 5.87 18.67
C PRO A 177 4.90 5.19 19.05
N MET A 178 4.94 4.30 20.04
CA MET A 178 3.75 3.58 20.53
C MET A 178 2.63 4.48 21.04
N GLU A 179 2.95 5.71 21.43
CA GLU A 179 1.96 6.73 21.78
C GLU A 179 1.05 7.05 20.58
N VAL A 180 1.64 7.19 19.39
CA VAL A 180 0.89 7.42 18.13
C VAL A 180 0.01 6.21 17.79
N VAL A 181 0.53 4.99 17.98
CA VAL A 181 -0.25 3.76 17.75
C VAL A 181 -1.47 3.70 18.66
N ARG A 182 -1.29 3.99 19.96
CA ARG A 182 -2.39 4.02 20.95
C ARG A 182 -3.40 5.13 20.66
N GLU A 183 -2.95 6.26 20.10
CA GLU A 183 -3.85 7.33 19.69
C GLU A 183 -4.74 6.88 18.53
N VAL A 184 -4.19 6.17 17.54
CA VAL A 184 -4.99 5.57 16.44
C VAL A 184 -6.01 4.59 17.00
N GLU A 185 -5.62 3.67 17.90
CA GLU A 185 -6.54 2.73 18.54
C GLU A 185 -7.66 3.42 19.33
N ALA A 186 -7.33 4.47 20.06
CA ALA A 186 -8.30 5.21 20.88
C ALA A 186 -9.28 6.01 20.02
N LYS A 187 -8.80 6.60 18.91
CA LYS A 187 -9.62 7.44 18.03
C LYS A 187 -10.50 6.63 17.10
N HIS A 188 -10.00 5.46 16.67
CA HIS A 188 -10.66 4.57 15.70
C HIS A 188 -10.84 3.16 16.26
N PRO A 189 -11.77 2.95 17.22
CA PRO A 189 -12.01 1.63 17.81
C PRO A 189 -12.55 0.60 16.80
N GLU A 190 -13.06 1.04 15.65
CA GLU A 190 -13.48 0.19 14.53
C GLU A 190 -12.29 -0.32 13.67
N VAL A 191 -11.13 0.33 13.75
CA VAL A 191 -9.91 -0.08 13.06
C VAL A 191 -9.13 -1.07 13.92
N LYS A 192 -8.88 -2.25 13.39
CA LYS A 192 -8.08 -3.23 14.11
C LYS A 192 -6.60 -2.94 13.94
N VAL A 193 -5.94 -2.61 15.05
CA VAL A 193 -4.51 -2.36 15.09
C VAL A 193 -3.77 -3.60 15.57
N TYR A 194 -2.71 -3.97 14.84
CA TYR A 194 -1.82 -5.07 15.19
C TYR A 194 -0.41 -4.54 15.43
N VAL A 195 0.17 -4.90 16.56
CA VAL A 195 1.54 -4.55 16.94
C VAL A 195 2.41 -5.81 16.95
N TYR A 196 3.61 -5.68 16.39
CA TYR A 196 4.58 -6.77 16.25
C TYR A 196 5.88 -6.40 16.99
N ASP A 197 6.57 -7.39 17.55
CA ASP A 197 7.92 -7.21 18.12
C ASP A 197 8.96 -7.02 17.00
N ALA A 198 8.80 -5.97 16.19
CA ALA A 198 9.55 -5.68 14.96
C ALA A 198 9.80 -4.19 14.80
N ASP A 199 10.70 -3.82 13.91
CA ASP A 199 11.05 -2.44 13.56
C ASP A 199 10.31 -1.95 12.32
N HIS A 200 10.52 -0.67 11.94
CA HIS A 200 9.99 -0.08 10.71
C HIS A 200 10.44 -0.85 9.46
N GLY A 201 9.52 -1.17 8.57
CA GLY A 201 9.84 -1.88 7.33
C GLY A 201 10.06 -3.39 7.52
N PHE A 202 9.52 -3.99 8.59
CA PHE A 202 9.65 -5.42 8.89
C PHE A 202 9.15 -6.35 7.75
N ASN A 203 8.36 -5.84 6.83
CA ASN A 203 7.87 -6.62 5.68
C ASN A 203 8.86 -6.67 4.51
N SER A 204 9.89 -5.83 4.47
CA SER A 204 10.81 -5.78 3.32
C SER A 204 12.01 -6.70 3.51
N ASP A 205 12.06 -7.80 2.76
CA ASP A 205 13.18 -8.75 2.74
C ASP A 205 14.48 -8.15 2.15
N ARG A 206 14.40 -6.91 1.63
CA ARG A 206 15.55 -6.14 1.13
C ARG A 206 16.20 -5.26 2.19
N ARG A 207 15.65 -5.23 3.41
CA ARG A 207 16.11 -4.37 4.51
C ARG A 207 16.63 -5.19 5.68
N ASN A 208 17.57 -4.60 6.44
CA ASN A 208 18.10 -5.23 7.66
C ASN A 208 17.04 -5.40 8.77
N ASN A 209 15.95 -4.64 8.69
CA ASN A 209 14.84 -4.65 9.64
C ASN A 209 13.78 -5.72 9.29
N TYR A 210 14.02 -6.55 8.29
CA TYR A 210 13.11 -7.62 7.91
C TYR A 210 12.90 -8.59 9.07
N ASP A 211 11.64 -8.81 9.41
CA ASP A 211 11.22 -9.84 10.36
C ASP A 211 10.21 -10.77 9.69
N LYS A 212 10.68 -11.96 9.33
CA LYS A 212 9.85 -12.93 8.61
C LYS A 212 8.59 -13.33 9.38
N ALA A 213 8.69 -13.49 10.70
CA ALA A 213 7.55 -13.93 11.50
C ALA A 213 6.48 -12.83 11.57
N ALA A 214 6.89 -11.58 11.75
CA ALA A 214 6.00 -10.43 11.71
C ALA A 214 5.38 -10.22 10.33
N ALA A 215 6.18 -10.35 9.25
CA ALA A 215 5.73 -10.22 7.88
C ALA A 215 4.69 -11.28 7.51
N ASP A 216 4.97 -12.56 7.81
CA ASP A 216 4.06 -13.66 7.52
C ASP A 216 2.72 -13.50 8.27
N LEU A 217 2.76 -13.16 9.56
CA LEU A 217 1.56 -12.96 10.37
C LEU A 217 0.75 -11.73 9.93
N ALA A 218 1.43 -10.64 9.52
CA ALA A 218 0.76 -9.47 8.98
C ALA A 218 0.08 -9.76 7.64
N LEU A 219 0.73 -10.53 6.77
CA LEU A 219 0.14 -11.00 5.51
C LEU A 219 -1.08 -11.89 5.76
N GLU A 220 -0.99 -12.86 6.68
CA GLU A 220 -2.13 -13.72 7.06
C GLU A 220 -3.35 -12.87 7.49
N ARG A 221 -3.14 -11.87 8.35
CA ARG A 221 -4.19 -10.97 8.83
C ARG A 221 -4.76 -10.09 7.71
N THR A 222 -3.91 -9.62 6.80
CA THR A 222 -4.34 -8.86 5.62
C THR A 222 -5.22 -9.71 4.70
N LEU A 223 -4.81 -10.94 4.40
CA LEU A 223 -5.59 -11.86 3.57
C LEU A 223 -6.91 -12.25 4.25
N ALA A 224 -6.89 -12.49 5.56
CA ALA A 224 -8.11 -12.78 6.33
C ALA A 224 -9.12 -11.61 6.29
N LEU A 225 -8.65 -10.35 6.33
CA LEU A 225 -9.51 -9.18 6.13
C LEU A 225 -10.11 -9.19 4.73
N PHE A 226 -9.29 -9.37 3.70
CA PHE A 226 -9.73 -9.31 2.30
C PHE A 226 -10.68 -10.48 1.93
N ASP A 227 -10.52 -11.65 2.55
CA ASP A 227 -11.40 -12.80 2.33
C ASP A 227 -12.75 -12.68 3.07
N GLY A 228 -12.80 -11.90 4.14
CA GLY A 228 -14.01 -11.64 4.93
C GLY A 228 -14.82 -10.40 4.50
N SER A 229 -14.37 -9.67 3.46
CA SER A 229 -14.95 -8.36 3.06
C SER A 229 -15.75 -8.43 1.77
#